data_03bc2231acfc381c70e52548f20277c6
#
_entry.id   03bc2231acfc381c70e52548f20277c6
#
_cell.length_a   1.000
_cell.length_b   1.000
_cell.length_c   1.000
_cell.angle_alpha   90.00
_cell.angle_beta   90.00
_cell.angle_gamma   90.00
#
_symmetry.space_group_name_H-M   'P 1'
#
loop_
_entity.id
_entity.type
_entity.pdbx_description
1 polymer ?
#
loop_
_entity_poly.entity_id
_entity_poly.type
_entity_poly.pdbx_seq_one_letter_code
_entity_poly.pdbx_strand_id
1 'polypeptide(L)'
;MLKISILTPIYGVEKYIEQCARSLFEQSYASIEYIFVDDCTHDKSIGILQSLLKEYPERAQQVRIIHHDRNRGVGAARQTALMAATGDYLLFADSDDMLPEDAVEKLTTKAESTHADLIDGGYREWCDGKAGILQKPFDVSDKKLLKLLVCQNIITNRLWGRIYKRSLIMEHRIFFEEGINYAEDLFWNAQFMFYGKKVNIDDAVYYYRTDNENSYNHNISEKNLLSYFKSTRRLIDFFEQNDKKHQYL
;
A
#
# COMPACT_ATOMS: atom_id res chain seq x y z
N MET A 1 -9.76 16.93 -11.35
CA MET A 1 -10.06 15.60 -10.77
C MET A 1 -8.79 14.78 -10.86
N LEU A 2 -8.24 14.37 -9.71
CA LEU A 2 -7.02 13.57 -9.63
C LEU A 2 -7.25 12.15 -10.15
N LYS A 3 -6.27 11.57 -10.82
CA LYS A 3 -6.30 10.14 -11.18
C LYS A 3 -5.60 9.33 -10.10
N ILE A 4 -6.24 8.24 -9.65
CA ILE A 4 -5.69 7.35 -8.63
C ILE A 4 -5.31 6.01 -9.26
N SER A 5 -4.08 5.54 -9.03
CA SER A 5 -3.69 4.18 -9.36
C SER A 5 -3.80 3.32 -8.10
N ILE A 6 -4.67 2.31 -8.12
CA ILE A 6 -4.75 1.30 -7.07
C ILE A 6 -3.85 0.13 -7.45
N LEU A 7 -2.89 -0.19 -6.58
CA LEU A 7 -1.83 -1.16 -6.80
C LEU A 7 -2.02 -2.37 -5.90
N THR A 8 -2.31 -3.53 -6.50
CA THR A 8 -2.70 -4.73 -5.76
C THR A 8 -1.84 -5.93 -6.17
N PRO A 9 -0.87 -6.36 -5.34
CA PRO A 9 -0.13 -7.60 -5.55
C PRO A 9 -1.04 -8.82 -5.26
N ILE A 10 -0.94 -9.88 -6.06
CA ILE A 10 -1.74 -11.10 -5.92
C ILE A 10 -0.82 -12.31 -5.80
N TYR A 11 -0.95 -13.06 -4.70
CA TYR A 11 -0.34 -14.37 -4.52
C TYR A 11 -1.03 -15.16 -3.41
N GLY A 12 -1.65 -16.30 -3.74
CA GLY A 12 -2.22 -17.22 -2.74
C GLY A 12 -3.46 -16.69 -2.01
N VAL A 13 -4.35 -15.93 -2.67
CA VAL A 13 -5.47 -15.20 -2.06
C VAL A 13 -6.84 -15.58 -2.62
N GLU A 14 -7.01 -16.80 -3.15
CA GLU A 14 -8.28 -17.23 -3.77
C GLU A 14 -9.50 -17.11 -2.87
N LYS A 15 -9.32 -17.16 -1.54
CA LYS A 15 -10.39 -17.01 -0.55
C LYS A 15 -10.85 -15.55 -0.36
N TYR A 16 -10.03 -14.58 -0.74
CA TYR A 16 -10.20 -13.17 -0.37
C TYR A 16 -10.33 -12.23 -1.57
N ILE A 17 -9.71 -12.59 -2.70
CA ILE A 17 -9.57 -11.71 -3.87
C ILE A 17 -10.93 -11.22 -4.43
N GLU A 18 -11.99 -12.01 -4.34
CA GLU A 18 -13.33 -11.60 -4.79
C GLU A 18 -13.82 -10.42 -3.95
N GLN A 19 -13.78 -10.54 -2.62
CA GLN A 19 -14.25 -9.49 -1.72
C GLN A 19 -13.38 -8.22 -1.85
N CYS A 20 -12.07 -8.39 -1.95
CA CYS A 20 -11.14 -7.29 -2.22
C CYS A 20 -11.52 -6.57 -3.51
N ALA A 21 -11.55 -7.27 -4.64
CA ALA A 21 -11.77 -6.66 -5.94
C ALA A 21 -13.17 -6.01 -6.06
N ARG A 22 -14.23 -6.59 -5.47
CA ARG A 22 -15.55 -5.95 -5.38
C ARG A 22 -15.43 -4.60 -4.68
N SER A 23 -14.80 -4.53 -3.52
CA SER A 23 -14.63 -3.28 -2.78
C SER A 23 -13.84 -2.20 -3.56
N LEU A 24 -12.91 -2.63 -4.42
CA LEU A 24 -12.16 -1.72 -5.30
C LEU A 24 -13.03 -1.22 -6.47
N PHE A 25 -13.82 -2.10 -7.11
CA PHE A 25 -14.66 -1.73 -8.26
C PHE A 25 -15.90 -0.93 -7.87
N GLU A 26 -16.38 -1.07 -6.65
CA GLU A 26 -17.54 -0.37 -6.07
C GLU A 26 -17.19 1.02 -5.50
N GLN A 27 -15.95 1.50 -5.66
CA GLN A 27 -15.59 2.84 -5.22
C GLN A 27 -16.44 3.92 -5.92
N SER A 28 -16.95 4.89 -5.14
CA SER A 28 -17.74 6.04 -5.62
C SER A 28 -16.95 6.96 -6.56
N TYR A 29 -15.64 6.95 -6.49
CA TYR A 29 -14.76 7.78 -7.31
C TYR A 29 -14.52 7.18 -8.69
N ALA A 30 -14.66 8.00 -9.75
CA ALA A 30 -14.61 7.49 -11.12
C ALA A 30 -13.21 7.41 -11.74
N SER A 31 -12.32 8.36 -11.39
CA SER A 31 -10.98 8.49 -12.03
C SER A 31 -9.95 7.58 -11.38
N ILE A 32 -10.13 6.27 -11.58
CA ILE A 32 -9.27 5.22 -11.02
C ILE A 32 -8.70 4.37 -12.16
N GLU A 33 -7.46 3.91 -12.02
CA GLU A 33 -6.93 2.75 -12.71
C GLU A 33 -6.54 1.68 -11.69
N TYR A 34 -6.74 0.43 -12.03
CA TYR A 34 -6.45 -0.73 -11.19
C TYR A 34 -5.30 -1.53 -11.80
N ILE A 35 -4.25 -1.74 -11.04
CA ILE A 35 -3.08 -2.49 -11.48
C ILE A 35 -2.90 -3.68 -10.54
N PHE A 36 -3.32 -4.83 -11.01
CA PHE A 36 -3.12 -6.11 -10.33
C PHE A 36 -1.83 -6.74 -10.84
N VAL A 37 -0.99 -7.20 -9.94
CA VAL A 37 0.23 -7.94 -10.31
C VAL A 37 0.14 -9.35 -9.77
N ASP A 38 -0.04 -10.29 -10.68
CA ASP A 38 0.03 -11.72 -10.40
C ASP A 38 1.50 -12.12 -10.23
N ASP A 39 1.89 -12.39 -9.00
CA ASP A 39 3.25 -12.84 -8.68
C ASP A 39 3.41 -14.36 -8.86
N CYS A 40 2.93 -14.86 -10.01
CA CYS A 40 2.93 -16.27 -10.39
C CYS A 40 2.15 -17.14 -9.37
N THR A 41 0.92 -16.74 -9.06
CA THR A 41 0.06 -17.51 -8.14
C THR A 41 -0.36 -18.84 -8.74
N HIS A 42 -0.42 -19.89 -7.92
CA HIS A 42 -0.81 -21.24 -8.35
C HIS A 42 -2.27 -21.58 -8.04
N ASP A 43 -2.97 -20.70 -7.34
CA ASP A 43 -4.37 -20.86 -6.96
C ASP A 43 -5.34 -20.24 -7.97
N LYS A 44 -6.61 -20.13 -7.62
CA LYS A 44 -7.66 -19.62 -8.52
C LYS A 44 -7.80 -18.09 -8.49
N SER A 45 -6.95 -17.35 -7.79
CA SER A 45 -7.09 -15.91 -7.57
C SER A 45 -7.31 -15.14 -8.87
N ILE A 46 -6.51 -15.41 -9.90
CA ILE A 46 -6.61 -14.69 -11.19
C ILE A 46 -7.89 -15.07 -11.95
N GLY A 47 -8.27 -16.34 -11.93
CA GLY A 47 -9.51 -16.80 -12.58
C GLY A 47 -10.76 -16.18 -11.92
N ILE A 48 -10.76 -16.04 -10.60
CA ILE A 48 -11.83 -15.36 -9.84
C ILE A 48 -11.88 -13.87 -10.24
N LEU A 49 -10.75 -13.17 -10.23
CA LEU A 49 -10.67 -11.76 -10.62
C LEU A 49 -11.19 -11.54 -12.06
N GLN A 50 -10.74 -12.36 -13.02
CA GLN A 50 -11.18 -12.28 -14.42
C GLN A 50 -12.68 -12.56 -14.59
N SER A 51 -13.24 -13.46 -13.79
CA SER A 51 -14.68 -13.74 -13.80
C SER A 51 -15.47 -12.58 -13.23
N LEU A 52 -14.98 -11.98 -12.15
CA LEU A 52 -15.59 -10.82 -11.52
C LEU A 52 -15.62 -9.59 -12.43
N LEU A 53 -14.59 -9.36 -13.23
CA LEU A 53 -14.54 -8.24 -14.18
C LEU A 53 -15.68 -8.24 -15.19
N LYS A 54 -16.32 -9.37 -15.47
CA LYS A 54 -17.48 -9.44 -16.35
C LYS A 54 -18.73 -8.81 -15.73
N GLU A 55 -18.77 -8.72 -14.39
CA GLU A 55 -19.85 -8.07 -13.65
C GLU A 55 -19.69 -6.54 -13.61
N TYR A 56 -18.46 -6.03 -13.88
CA TYR A 56 -18.11 -4.61 -13.85
C TYR A 56 -17.54 -4.12 -15.20
N PRO A 57 -18.31 -4.14 -16.30
CA PRO A 57 -17.80 -3.84 -17.64
C PRO A 57 -17.22 -2.42 -17.77
N GLU A 58 -17.74 -1.45 -17.02
CA GLU A 58 -17.22 -0.07 -17.00
C GLU A 58 -15.83 0.01 -16.35
N ARG A 59 -15.62 -0.75 -15.26
CA ARG A 59 -14.33 -0.82 -14.56
C ARG A 59 -13.31 -1.67 -15.31
N ALA A 60 -13.75 -2.67 -16.07
CA ALA A 60 -12.86 -3.58 -16.78
C ALA A 60 -11.88 -2.85 -17.71
N GLN A 61 -12.28 -1.73 -18.30
CA GLN A 61 -11.42 -0.89 -19.15
C GLN A 61 -10.34 -0.14 -18.35
N GLN A 62 -10.51 0.00 -17.05
CA GLN A 62 -9.58 0.65 -16.13
C GLN A 62 -8.61 -0.34 -15.48
N VAL A 63 -8.75 -1.64 -15.76
CA VAL A 63 -7.98 -2.71 -15.12
C VAL A 63 -6.85 -3.19 -16.01
N ARG A 64 -5.67 -3.33 -15.41
CA ARG A 64 -4.52 -4.06 -16.00
C ARG A 64 -4.11 -5.17 -15.06
N ILE A 65 -3.94 -6.38 -15.60
CA ILE A 65 -3.36 -7.53 -14.90
C ILE A 65 -1.99 -7.78 -15.52
N ILE A 66 -0.94 -7.73 -14.71
CA ILE A 66 0.44 -7.97 -15.12
C ILE A 66 0.88 -9.29 -14.47
N HIS A 67 1.44 -10.20 -15.27
CA HIS A 67 1.87 -11.51 -14.78
C HIS A 67 3.40 -11.58 -14.68
N HIS A 68 3.89 -12.04 -13.56
CA HIS A 68 5.29 -12.43 -13.41
C HIS A 68 5.49 -13.88 -13.91
N ASP A 69 6.66 -14.17 -14.45
CA ASP A 69 7.07 -15.51 -14.92
C ASP A 69 7.39 -16.47 -13.76
N ARG A 70 7.65 -15.95 -12.59
CA ARG A 70 7.90 -16.67 -11.35
C ARG A 70 7.51 -15.80 -10.13
N ASN A 71 7.37 -16.42 -8.96
CA ASN A 71 7.21 -15.66 -7.73
C ASN A 71 8.49 -14.86 -7.42
N ARG A 72 8.37 -13.53 -7.38
CA ARG A 72 9.45 -12.57 -7.11
C ARG A 72 9.29 -11.91 -5.75
N GLY A 73 8.14 -12.12 -5.09
CA GLY A 73 7.79 -11.58 -3.79
C GLY A 73 7.09 -10.23 -3.85
N VAL A 74 6.47 -9.87 -2.71
CA VAL A 74 5.58 -8.70 -2.60
C VAL A 74 6.26 -7.38 -2.97
N GLY A 75 7.54 -7.20 -2.60
CA GLY A 75 8.31 -6.01 -2.97
C GLY A 75 8.44 -5.85 -4.48
N ALA A 76 8.77 -6.92 -5.20
CA ALA A 76 8.87 -6.92 -6.66
C ALA A 76 7.50 -6.71 -7.33
N ALA A 77 6.44 -7.30 -6.80
CA ALA A 77 5.08 -7.10 -7.30
C ALA A 77 4.62 -5.65 -7.14
N ARG A 78 4.86 -5.04 -5.97
CA ARG A 78 4.58 -3.61 -5.73
C ARG A 78 5.43 -2.71 -6.64
N GLN A 79 6.71 -3.05 -6.87
CA GLN A 79 7.56 -2.30 -7.80
C GLN A 79 7.02 -2.37 -9.23
N THR A 80 6.60 -3.54 -9.70
CA THR A 80 6.00 -3.71 -11.02
C THR A 80 4.73 -2.89 -11.17
N ALA A 81 3.84 -2.91 -10.16
CA ALA A 81 2.63 -2.11 -10.15
C ALA A 81 2.92 -0.60 -10.15
N LEU A 82 3.87 -0.15 -9.32
CA LEU A 82 4.31 1.25 -9.24
C LEU A 82 4.83 1.77 -10.59
N MET A 83 5.67 0.99 -11.26
CA MET A 83 6.22 1.39 -12.58
C MET A 83 5.16 1.41 -13.68
N ALA A 84 4.10 0.63 -13.55
CA ALA A 84 2.97 0.62 -14.48
C ALA A 84 1.95 1.72 -14.22
N ALA A 85 1.98 2.36 -13.05
CA ALA A 85 1.03 3.38 -12.62
C ALA A 85 1.20 4.69 -13.40
N THR A 86 0.07 5.32 -13.72
CA THR A 86 0.01 6.61 -14.44
C THR A 86 -0.78 7.70 -13.68
N GLY A 87 -1.41 7.35 -12.55
CA GLY A 87 -2.19 8.28 -11.73
C GLY A 87 -1.34 9.36 -11.06
N ASP A 88 -2.02 10.39 -10.60
CA ASP A 88 -1.40 11.49 -9.84
C ASP A 88 -0.97 11.01 -8.44
N TYR A 89 -1.79 10.14 -7.84
CA TYR A 89 -1.51 9.50 -6.56
C TYR A 89 -1.63 7.97 -6.68
N LEU A 90 -0.88 7.27 -5.82
CA LEU A 90 -0.90 5.81 -5.70
C LEU A 90 -1.58 5.40 -4.40
N LEU A 91 -2.43 4.39 -4.45
CA LEU A 91 -3.02 3.70 -3.31
C LEU A 91 -2.58 2.23 -3.36
N PHE A 92 -1.91 1.75 -2.32
CA PHE A 92 -1.61 0.33 -2.19
C PHE A 92 -2.77 -0.37 -1.50
N ALA A 93 -3.24 -1.47 -2.08
CA ALA A 93 -4.26 -2.33 -1.50
C ALA A 93 -3.76 -3.77 -1.49
N ASP A 94 -3.72 -4.39 -0.32
CA ASP A 94 -3.37 -5.80 -0.21
C ASP A 94 -4.58 -6.65 -0.63
N SER A 95 -4.33 -7.74 -1.34
CA SER A 95 -5.38 -8.51 -2.05
C SER A 95 -6.27 -9.37 -1.15
N ASP A 96 -6.02 -9.38 0.14
CA ASP A 96 -6.87 -9.98 1.18
C ASP A 96 -7.68 -8.95 1.99
N ASP A 97 -7.49 -7.66 1.74
CA ASP A 97 -8.13 -6.54 2.42
C ASP A 97 -9.26 -5.89 1.61
N MET A 98 -9.88 -4.83 2.14
CA MET A 98 -11.00 -4.14 1.49
C MET A 98 -10.96 -2.63 1.73
N LEU A 99 -11.65 -1.89 0.88
CA LEU A 99 -11.87 -0.45 1.04
C LEU A 99 -13.36 -0.14 1.31
N PRO A 100 -13.69 0.83 2.20
CA PRO A 100 -15.01 1.46 2.19
C PRO A 100 -15.32 2.06 0.82
N GLU A 101 -16.59 2.08 0.41
CA GLU A 101 -17.05 2.57 -0.91
C GLU A 101 -16.60 4.00 -1.21
N ASP A 102 -16.51 4.86 -0.22
CA ASP A 102 -16.15 6.28 -0.32
C ASP A 102 -14.67 6.60 0.00
N ALA A 103 -13.84 5.56 0.16
CA ALA A 103 -12.46 5.71 0.60
C ALA A 103 -11.61 6.57 -0.34
N VAL A 104 -11.65 6.27 -1.65
CA VAL A 104 -10.87 7.00 -2.64
C VAL A 104 -11.35 8.45 -2.75
N GLU A 105 -12.66 8.69 -2.70
CA GLU A 105 -13.24 10.04 -2.73
C GLU A 105 -12.79 10.89 -1.55
N LYS A 106 -12.81 10.35 -0.32
CA LYS A 106 -12.35 11.02 0.89
C LYS A 106 -10.86 11.39 0.81
N LEU A 107 -10.04 10.43 0.41
CA LEU A 107 -8.60 10.65 0.26
C LEU A 107 -8.28 11.70 -0.80
N THR A 108 -8.93 11.65 -1.96
CA THR A 108 -8.71 12.60 -3.06
C THR A 108 -9.21 14.01 -2.73
N THR A 109 -10.38 14.13 -2.10
CA THR A 109 -10.90 15.43 -1.64
C THR A 109 -9.90 16.11 -0.70
N LYS A 110 -9.30 15.35 0.21
CA LYS A 110 -8.28 15.88 1.11
C LYS A 110 -7.01 16.26 0.37
N ALA A 111 -6.57 15.46 -0.59
CA ALA A 111 -5.39 15.76 -1.42
C ALA A 111 -5.60 17.03 -2.25
N GLU A 112 -6.75 17.20 -2.89
CA GLU A 112 -7.09 18.39 -3.68
C GLU A 112 -7.11 19.66 -2.82
N SER A 113 -7.65 19.59 -1.59
CA SER A 113 -7.76 20.76 -0.70
C SER A 113 -6.45 21.16 -0.01
N THR A 114 -5.52 20.22 0.19
CA THR A 114 -4.29 20.46 0.97
C THR A 114 -3.03 20.46 0.11
N HIS A 115 -3.09 19.89 -1.09
CA HIS A 115 -1.94 19.62 -1.97
C HIS A 115 -0.81 18.84 -1.28
N ALA A 116 -1.15 18.07 -0.23
CA ALA A 116 -0.18 17.27 0.51
C ALA A 116 0.33 16.10 -0.34
N ASP A 117 1.54 15.65 -0.04
CA ASP A 117 2.17 14.56 -0.78
C ASP A 117 1.71 13.18 -0.29
N LEU A 118 1.28 13.09 0.97
CA LEU A 118 0.74 11.90 1.62
C LEU A 118 -0.57 12.25 2.33
N ILE A 119 -1.64 11.56 2.01
CA ILE A 119 -2.86 11.55 2.81
C ILE A 119 -2.91 10.22 3.57
N ASP A 120 -2.93 10.28 4.89
CA ASP A 120 -2.99 9.12 5.79
C ASP A 120 -4.38 9.03 6.40
N GLY A 121 -5.11 7.95 6.09
CA GLY A 121 -6.47 7.72 6.56
C GLY A 121 -6.55 6.74 7.71
N GLY A 122 -7.64 6.78 8.48
CA GLY A 122 -7.94 5.79 9.49
C GLY A 122 -8.30 4.44 8.87
N TYR A 123 -8.27 3.39 9.71
CA TYR A 123 -8.65 2.04 9.29
C TYR A 123 -9.43 1.32 10.39
N ARG A 124 -10.05 0.21 10.03
CA ARG A 124 -10.65 -0.74 10.98
C ARG A 124 -10.09 -2.13 10.72
N GLU A 125 -9.83 -2.87 11.77
CA GLU A 125 -9.59 -4.30 11.65
C GLU A 125 -10.88 -4.99 11.21
N TRP A 126 -10.72 -6.01 10.36
CA TRP A 126 -11.83 -6.83 9.88
C TRP A 126 -11.59 -8.28 10.28
N CYS A 127 -12.52 -8.84 11.05
CA CYS A 127 -12.45 -10.21 11.53
C CYS A 127 -13.87 -10.82 11.55
N ASP A 128 -14.02 -12.04 11.06
CA ASP A 128 -15.29 -12.78 11.05
C ASP A 128 -16.49 -11.96 10.54
N GLY A 129 -16.30 -11.21 9.44
CA GLY A 129 -17.35 -10.43 8.82
C GLY A 129 -17.72 -9.13 9.56
N LYS A 130 -16.92 -8.70 10.54
CA LYS A 130 -17.19 -7.51 11.36
C LYS A 130 -16.03 -6.53 11.34
N ALA A 131 -16.38 -5.25 11.24
CA ALA A 131 -15.43 -4.15 11.40
C ALA A 131 -15.20 -3.85 12.89
N GLY A 132 -13.94 -3.75 13.28
CA GLY A 132 -13.50 -3.35 14.60
C GLY A 132 -13.60 -1.84 14.83
N ILE A 133 -12.95 -1.35 15.91
CA ILE A 133 -12.90 0.07 16.24
C ILE A 133 -12.04 0.83 15.23
N LEU A 134 -12.35 2.12 15.07
CA LEU A 134 -11.57 3.00 14.20
C LEU A 134 -10.19 3.26 14.80
N GLN A 135 -9.16 2.91 14.04
CA GLN A 135 -7.78 3.27 14.31
C GLN A 135 -7.44 4.53 13.51
N LYS A 136 -7.17 5.62 14.21
CA LYS A 136 -6.84 6.90 13.58
C LYS A 136 -5.35 7.01 13.26
N PRO A 137 -4.95 7.78 12.22
CA PRO A 137 -3.57 8.12 11.98
C PRO A 137 -2.94 8.88 13.15
N PHE A 138 -1.63 8.75 13.33
CA PHE A 138 -0.93 9.53 14.34
C PHE A 138 -0.93 11.01 13.97
N ASP A 139 -1.43 11.85 14.90
CA ASP A 139 -1.42 13.30 14.79
C ASP A 139 -0.14 13.87 15.44
N VAL A 140 0.95 13.76 14.73
CA VAL A 140 2.25 14.33 15.13
C VAL A 140 2.91 14.98 13.92
N SER A 141 3.82 15.94 14.17
CA SER A 141 4.57 16.57 13.08
C SER A 141 5.34 15.54 12.26
N ASP A 142 5.49 15.78 10.96
CA ASP A 142 6.18 14.85 10.03
C ASP A 142 7.58 14.48 10.53
N LYS A 143 8.32 15.44 11.08
CA LYS A 143 9.64 15.21 11.67
C LYS A 143 9.60 14.25 12.87
N LYS A 144 8.64 14.44 13.78
CA LYS A 144 8.45 13.54 14.94
C LYS A 144 7.97 12.18 14.49
N LEU A 145 7.08 12.13 13.48
CA LEU A 145 6.57 10.91 12.89
C LEU A 145 7.70 10.05 12.32
N LEU A 146 8.58 10.67 11.53
CA LEU A 146 9.72 9.97 10.93
C LEU A 146 10.67 9.43 12.00
N LYS A 147 10.94 10.21 13.06
CA LYS A 147 11.75 9.75 14.19
C LYS A 147 11.11 8.58 14.94
N LEU A 148 9.81 8.61 15.16
CA LEU A 148 9.06 7.50 15.78
C LEU A 148 9.07 6.25 14.90
N LEU A 149 8.94 6.41 13.59
CA LEU A 149 9.01 5.32 12.63
C LEU A 149 10.38 4.63 12.67
N VAL A 150 11.46 5.41 12.59
CA VAL A 150 12.83 4.89 12.45
C VAL A 150 13.39 4.37 13.77
N CYS A 151 13.21 5.11 14.88
CA CYS A 151 13.91 4.83 16.14
C CYS A 151 13.08 3.98 17.11
N GLN A 152 11.76 4.02 17.05
CA GLN A 152 10.92 3.43 18.10
C GLN A 152 9.96 2.35 17.58
N ASN A 153 9.83 2.20 16.27
CA ASN A 153 8.91 1.25 15.63
C ASN A 153 7.46 1.32 16.19
N ILE A 154 7.05 2.53 16.64
CA ILE A 154 5.75 2.77 17.28
C ILE A 154 4.63 2.99 16.25
N ILE A 155 5.01 3.30 15.01
CA ILE A 155 4.08 3.62 13.95
C ILE A 155 3.95 2.42 13.02
N THR A 156 2.70 2.09 12.67
CA THR A 156 2.45 1.07 11.66
C THR A 156 3.10 1.44 10.34
N ASN A 157 4.01 0.60 9.87
CA ASN A 157 4.72 0.74 8.60
C ASN A 157 3.84 0.37 7.40
N ARG A 158 2.53 0.56 7.50
CA ARG A 158 1.58 0.20 6.46
C ARG A 158 1.71 1.10 5.23
N LEU A 159 1.57 0.52 4.06
CA LEU A 159 1.41 1.24 2.79
C LEU A 159 -0.06 1.51 2.49
N TRP A 160 -0.93 0.61 2.88
CA TRP A 160 -2.37 0.69 2.65
C TRP A 160 -3.08 1.75 3.53
N GLY A 161 -4.31 2.13 3.13
CA GLY A 161 -5.08 3.18 3.79
C GLY A 161 -4.49 4.58 3.62
N ARG A 162 -3.67 4.77 2.57
CA ARG A 162 -2.96 5.99 2.24
C ARG A 162 -2.95 6.25 0.75
N ILE A 163 -2.87 7.51 0.35
CA ILE A 163 -2.48 7.86 -1.02
C ILE A 163 -1.19 8.66 -1.02
N TYR A 164 -0.32 8.34 -1.97
CA TYR A 164 1.03 8.84 -2.12
C TYR A 164 1.18 9.56 -3.46
N LYS A 165 1.68 10.78 -3.46
CA LYS A 165 1.89 11.55 -4.68
C LYS A 165 2.96 10.91 -5.56
N ARG A 166 2.54 10.48 -6.75
CA ARG A 166 3.41 9.74 -7.67
C ARG A 166 4.63 10.55 -8.13
N SER A 167 4.47 11.87 -8.39
CA SER A 167 5.58 12.70 -8.84
C SER A 167 6.75 12.73 -7.84
N LEU A 168 6.47 12.78 -6.53
CA LEU A 168 7.50 12.73 -5.48
C LEU A 168 8.25 11.39 -5.49
N ILE A 169 7.52 10.28 -5.66
CA ILE A 169 8.10 8.93 -5.74
C ILE A 169 9.10 8.85 -6.91
N MET A 170 8.68 9.35 -8.07
CA MET A 170 9.50 9.29 -9.29
C MET A 170 10.72 10.24 -9.20
N GLU A 171 10.54 11.45 -8.67
CA GLU A 171 11.59 12.46 -8.48
C GLU A 171 12.71 11.94 -7.57
N HIS A 172 12.33 11.36 -6.42
CA HIS A 172 13.30 10.87 -5.44
C HIS A 172 13.62 9.38 -5.59
N ARG A 173 13.09 8.72 -6.64
CA ARG A 173 13.34 7.31 -6.94
C ARG A 173 13.05 6.38 -5.75
N ILE A 174 11.92 6.62 -5.09
CA ILE A 174 11.45 5.83 -3.94
C ILE A 174 10.88 4.53 -4.48
N PHE A 175 11.72 3.51 -4.62
CA PHE A 175 11.40 2.24 -5.26
C PHE A 175 11.53 1.08 -4.29
N PHE A 176 10.75 0.01 -4.53
CA PHE A 176 10.93 -1.25 -3.82
C PHE A 176 12.12 -2.01 -4.40
N GLU A 177 12.88 -2.69 -3.54
CA GLU A 177 14.00 -3.53 -3.95
C GLU A 177 13.59 -5.00 -4.01
N GLU A 178 13.89 -5.68 -5.13
CA GLU A 178 13.69 -7.12 -5.25
C GLU A 178 14.52 -7.87 -4.20
N GLY A 179 13.90 -8.86 -3.55
CA GLY A 179 14.55 -9.63 -2.47
C GLY A 179 14.42 -9.01 -1.08
N ILE A 180 13.75 -7.86 -0.94
CA ILE A 180 13.25 -7.33 0.33
C ILE A 180 11.73 -7.51 0.31
N ASN A 181 11.24 -8.57 0.99
CA ASN A 181 9.82 -8.96 1.00
C ASN A 181 9.21 -8.99 2.41
N TYR A 182 9.98 -8.58 3.42
CA TYR A 182 9.53 -8.36 4.78
C TYR A 182 10.13 -7.06 5.29
N ALA A 183 9.30 -6.17 5.83
CA ALA A 183 9.67 -4.80 6.19
C ALA A 183 10.15 -3.94 4.98
N GLU A 184 9.74 -4.29 3.76
CA GLU A 184 9.95 -3.48 2.55
C GLU A 184 9.24 -2.12 2.66
N ASP A 185 8.11 -2.10 3.37
CA ASP A 185 7.29 -0.93 3.67
C ASP A 185 7.98 0.04 4.63
N LEU A 186 8.77 -0.44 5.60
CA LEU A 186 9.52 0.38 6.55
C LEU A 186 10.46 1.34 5.83
N PHE A 187 11.35 0.82 5.01
CA PHE A 187 12.32 1.61 4.27
C PHE A 187 11.65 2.52 3.23
N TRP A 188 10.64 2.00 2.52
CA TRP A 188 9.90 2.75 1.53
C TRP A 188 9.16 3.95 2.14
N ASN A 189 8.40 3.73 3.23
CA ASN A 189 7.69 4.79 3.95
C ASN A 189 8.64 5.83 4.53
N ALA A 190 9.76 5.40 5.11
CA ALA A 190 10.73 6.32 5.68
C ALA A 190 11.31 7.27 4.62
N GLN A 191 11.65 6.77 3.42
CA GLN A 191 12.08 7.61 2.31
C GLN A 191 10.98 8.60 1.91
N PHE A 192 9.74 8.11 1.75
CA PHE A 192 8.63 8.98 1.36
C PHE A 192 8.37 10.09 2.39
N MET A 193 8.33 9.75 3.67
CA MET A 193 8.09 10.70 4.76
C MET A 193 9.27 11.67 4.98
N PHE A 194 10.46 11.32 4.52
CA PHE A 194 11.61 12.24 4.58
C PHE A 194 11.44 13.43 3.63
N TYR A 195 10.86 13.21 2.45
CA TYR A 195 10.68 14.22 1.41
C TYR A 195 9.29 14.84 1.39
N GLY A 196 8.25 14.05 1.74
CA GLY A 196 6.85 14.41 1.55
C GLY A 196 6.19 15.03 2.77
N LYS A 197 5.19 15.89 2.51
CA LYS A 197 4.32 16.47 3.54
C LYS A 197 3.09 15.59 3.75
N LYS A 198 2.86 15.14 4.99
CA LYS A 198 1.72 14.32 5.39
C LYS A 198 0.55 15.17 5.91
N VAL A 199 -0.67 14.74 5.59
CA VAL A 199 -1.91 15.22 6.18
C VAL A 199 -2.79 14.02 6.52
N ASN A 200 -3.51 14.08 7.65
CA ASN A 200 -4.40 13.03 8.11
C ASN A 200 -5.87 13.29 7.73
N ILE A 201 -6.62 12.19 7.61
CA ILE A 201 -8.07 12.18 7.74
C ILE A 201 -8.46 11.15 8.80
N ASP A 202 -9.45 11.48 9.63
CA ASP A 202 -9.90 10.61 10.72
C ASP A 202 -10.87 9.51 10.26
N ASP A 203 -11.35 9.59 9.03
CA ASP A 203 -12.27 8.61 8.45
C ASP A 203 -11.60 7.25 8.25
N ALA A 204 -12.39 6.17 8.42
CA ALA A 204 -11.96 4.86 7.97
C ALA A 204 -11.95 4.83 6.43
N VAL A 205 -10.80 4.54 5.85
CA VAL A 205 -10.59 4.39 4.41
C VAL A 205 -10.07 2.99 4.04
N TYR A 206 -9.94 2.13 5.03
CA TYR A 206 -9.40 0.79 4.85
C TYR A 206 -9.97 -0.19 5.87
N TYR A 207 -10.20 -1.43 5.45
CA TYR A 207 -10.50 -2.57 6.30
C TYR A 207 -9.35 -3.57 6.23
N TYR A 208 -8.58 -3.65 7.29
CA TYR A 208 -7.44 -4.57 7.42
C TYR A 208 -7.91 -5.92 7.96
N ARG A 209 -7.75 -6.98 7.17
CA ARG A 209 -8.16 -8.33 7.54
C ARG A 209 -7.18 -8.97 8.53
N THR A 210 -7.72 -9.48 9.63
CA THR A 210 -6.92 -10.14 10.68
C THR A 210 -7.19 -11.64 10.82
N ASP A 211 -8.20 -12.16 10.11
CA ASP A 211 -8.58 -13.58 10.10
C ASP A 211 -7.92 -14.39 8.96
N ASN A 212 -6.92 -13.82 8.27
CA ASN A 212 -6.12 -14.55 7.28
C ASN A 212 -4.97 -15.29 7.97
N GLU A 213 -5.12 -16.62 8.16
CA GLU A 213 -4.10 -17.49 8.78
C GLU A 213 -2.78 -17.54 7.98
N ASN A 214 -2.83 -17.25 6.67
CA ASN A 214 -1.68 -17.26 5.79
C ASN A 214 -0.97 -15.89 5.70
N SER A 215 -1.37 -14.92 6.53
CA SER A 215 -0.73 -13.61 6.56
C SER A 215 0.77 -13.73 6.88
N TYR A 216 1.57 -12.95 6.18
CA TYR A 216 3.02 -12.87 6.39
C TYR A 216 3.42 -12.57 7.85
N ASN A 217 2.53 -11.96 8.63
CA ASN A 217 2.77 -11.58 10.02
C ASN A 217 2.73 -12.76 11.00
N HIS A 218 2.17 -13.92 10.61
CA HIS A 218 2.02 -15.06 11.50
C HIS A 218 3.24 -16.00 11.53
N ASN A 219 4.13 -15.94 10.54
CA ASN A 219 5.26 -16.86 10.43
C ASN A 219 6.57 -16.12 10.10
N ILE A 220 7.35 -15.80 11.13
CA ILE A 220 8.68 -15.19 10.95
C ILE A 220 9.67 -16.30 10.61
N SER A 221 10.07 -16.38 9.34
CA SER A 221 11.11 -17.29 8.85
C SER A 221 12.50 -16.64 8.91
N GLU A 222 13.57 -17.44 8.81
CA GLU A 222 14.94 -16.93 8.66
C GLU A 222 15.05 -15.97 7.44
N LYS A 223 14.37 -16.28 6.34
CA LYS A 223 14.29 -15.42 5.15
C LYS A 223 13.67 -14.05 5.48
N ASN A 224 12.65 -14.02 6.33
CA ASN A 224 12.01 -12.78 6.76
C ASN A 224 12.96 -11.94 7.63
N LEU A 225 13.70 -12.57 8.54
CA LEU A 225 14.72 -11.90 9.35
C LEU A 225 15.82 -11.29 8.48
N LEU A 226 16.33 -12.03 7.50
CA LEU A 226 17.32 -11.51 6.57
C LEU A 226 16.78 -10.33 5.75
N SER A 227 15.51 -10.39 5.35
CA SER A 227 14.84 -9.28 4.67
C SER A 227 14.73 -8.05 5.56
N TYR A 228 14.34 -8.22 6.82
CA TYR A 228 14.29 -7.15 7.81
C TYR A 228 15.66 -6.47 8.01
N PHE A 229 16.73 -7.27 8.15
CA PHE A 229 18.09 -6.74 8.26
C PHE A 229 18.51 -5.95 7.04
N LYS A 230 18.17 -6.42 5.83
CA LYS A 230 18.44 -5.68 4.59
C LYS A 230 17.70 -4.35 4.56
N SER A 231 16.41 -4.36 4.87
CA SER A 231 15.58 -3.15 4.92
C SER A 231 16.14 -2.13 5.93
N THR A 232 16.46 -2.58 7.15
CA THR A 232 17.06 -1.74 8.19
C THR A 232 18.41 -1.18 7.77
N ARG A 233 19.25 -1.98 7.11
CA ARG A 233 20.55 -1.50 6.59
C ARG A 233 20.35 -0.41 5.55
N ARG A 234 19.43 -0.62 4.60
CA ARG A 234 19.09 0.39 3.60
C ARG A 234 18.57 1.69 4.22
N LEU A 235 17.77 1.56 5.28
CA LEU A 235 17.27 2.69 6.04
C LEU A 235 18.42 3.52 6.66
N ILE A 236 19.37 2.86 7.29
CA ILE A 236 20.56 3.50 7.89
C ILE A 236 21.38 4.20 6.79
N ASP A 237 21.74 3.48 5.73
CA ASP A 237 22.52 4.02 4.61
C ASP A 237 21.83 5.25 3.99
N PHE A 238 20.50 5.24 3.88
CA PHE A 238 19.73 6.36 3.37
C PHE A 238 19.85 7.60 4.27
N PHE A 239 19.70 7.45 5.59
CA PHE A 239 19.80 8.58 6.52
C PHE A 239 21.23 9.09 6.65
N GLU A 240 22.25 8.23 6.67
CA GLU A 240 23.67 8.64 6.64
C GLU A 240 23.97 9.52 5.42
N GLN A 241 23.37 9.23 4.29
CA GLN A 241 23.58 9.99 3.04
C GLN A 241 22.78 11.31 2.98
N ASN A 242 21.57 11.32 3.55
CA ASN A 242 20.59 12.40 3.34
C ASN A 242 20.37 13.28 4.57
N ASP A 243 20.46 12.74 5.79
CA ASP A 243 20.27 13.49 7.03
C ASP A 243 21.57 14.14 7.54
N LYS A 244 22.11 15.07 6.73
CA LYS A 244 23.37 15.78 7.04
C LYS A 244 23.37 16.57 8.35
N LYS A 245 22.20 16.79 8.96
CA LYS A 245 22.07 17.51 10.25
C LYS A 245 21.83 16.56 11.41
N HIS A 246 21.89 15.25 11.19
CA HIS A 246 21.64 14.21 12.20
C HIS A 246 20.35 14.46 13.01
N GLN A 247 19.25 14.77 12.30
CA GLN A 247 17.99 15.12 12.95
C GLN A 247 17.15 13.89 13.28
N TYR A 248 17.41 12.76 12.64
CA TYR A 248 16.60 11.54 12.69
C TYR A 248 17.37 10.32 13.23
N LEU A 249 18.67 10.29 13.14
CA LEU A 249 19.56 9.25 13.71
C LEU A 249 20.37 9.77 14.88
#